data_1e4d129ebb5f9a5314dc8aa13926f540
#
_entry.id   1e4d129ebb5f9a5314dc8aa13926f540
#
_cell.length_a   1.000
_cell.length_b   1.000
_cell.length_c   1.000
_cell.angle_alpha   90.00
_cell.angle_beta   90.00
_cell.angle_gamma   90.00
#
_symmetry.space_group_name_H-M   'P 1'
#
loop_
_entity.id
_entity.type
_entity.pdbx_description
1 polymer ?
#
loop_
_entity_poly.entity_id
_entity_poly.type
_entity_poly.pdbx_seq_one_letter_code
_entity_poly.pdbx_strand_id
1 'polypeptide(L)'
;MIKKPVTIQNSMEMEDRPIAHLVQEASQYDSQVYIVMDDKKINAKSIMGMMTLRLQKGESVEVVAEGSDEADAVAGVEGFLTAR
;
A
#
# COMPACT_ATOMS: atom_id res chain seq x y z
N MET A 1 5.38 -10.89 10.85
CA MET A 1 5.48 -10.17 9.56
C MET A 1 4.74 -10.92 8.48
N ILE A 2 3.91 -10.22 7.73
CA ILE A 2 3.18 -10.78 6.59
C ILE A 2 3.62 -10.04 5.34
N LYS A 3 3.91 -10.80 4.29
CA LYS A 3 4.24 -10.27 2.98
C LYS A 3 3.26 -10.87 1.98
N LYS A 4 2.60 -10.03 1.21
CA LYS A 4 1.62 -10.52 0.25
C LYS A 4 1.78 -9.80 -1.09
N PRO A 5 1.96 -10.53 -2.19
CA PRO A 5 1.98 -9.91 -3.51
C PRO A 5 0.57 -9.49 -3.90
N VAL A 6 0.44 -8.29 -4.45
CA VAL A 6 -0.85 -7.72 -4.84
C VAL A 6 -0.68 -7.08 -6.21
N THR A 7 -1.63 -7.37 -7.10
CA THR A 7 -1.70 -6.69 -8.40
C THR A 7 -2.68 -5.53 -8.29
N ILE A 8 -2.22 -4.35 -8.65
CA ILE A 8 -3.04 -3.14 -8.56
C ILE A 8 -4.16 -3.19 -9.59
N GLN A 9 -5.38 -3.05 -9.12
CA GLN A 9 -6.57 -3.11 -9.98
C GLN A 9 -7.17 -1.76 -10.26
N ASN A 10 -6.80 -0.72 -9.50
CA ASN A 10 -7.32 0.61 -9.75
C ASN A 10 -6.21 1.53 -10.24
N SER A 11 -6.60 2.60 -10.94
CA SER A 11 -5.65 3.57 -11.45
C SER A 11 -5.38 4.61 -10.38
N MET A 12 -4.12 4.72 -9.96
CA MET A 12 -3.72 5.64 -8.89
C MET A 12 -2.82 6.75 -9.40
N GLU A 13 -2.58 6.79 -10.70
CA GLU A 13 -1.62 7.73 -11.27
C GLU A 13 -2.19 9.10 -11.63
N MET A 14 -3.51 9.19 -11.72
CA MET A 14 -4.16 10.39 -12.25
C MET A 14 -4.51 11.43 -11.20
N GLU A 15 -4.47 11.06 -9.92
CA GLU A 15 -4.87 11.95 -8.84
C GLU A 15 -4.01 11.71 -7.61
N ASP A 16 -3.82 12.77 -6.81
CA ASP A 16 -3.14 12.65 -5.53
C ASP A 16 -3.99 11.93 -4.47
N ARG A 17 -5.31 11.98 -4.63
CA ARG A 17 -6.23 11.43 -3.65
C ARG A 17 -6.09 9.93 -3.39
N PRO A 18 -5.91 9.08 -4.42
CA PRO A 18 -5.73 7.67 -4.15
C PRO A 18 -4.53 7.38 -3.26
N ILE A 19 -3.43 8.11 -3.45
CA ILE A 19 -2.25 7.96 -2.61
C ILE A 19 -2.54 8.42 -1.18
N ALA A 20 -3.21 9.56 -1.02
CA ALA A 20 -3.57 10.04 0.31
C ALA A 20 -4.50 9.06 1.02
N HIS A 21 -5.47 8.49 0.31
CA HIS A 21 -6.37 7.51 0.87
C HIS A 21 -5.65 6.23 1.26
N LEU A 22 -4.68 5.81 0.48
CA LEU A 22 -3.88 4.63 0.82
C LEU A 22 -3.10 4.87 2.11
N VAL A 23 -2.50 6.05 2.26
CA VAL A 23 -1.80 6.42 3.48
C VAL A 23 -2.76 6.42 4.66
N GLN A 24 -3.97 6.94 4.50
CA GLN A 24 -4.98 6.92 5.54
C GLN A 24 -5.37 5.50 5.92
N GLU A 25 -5.55 4.64 4.93
CA GLU A 25 -5.88 3.23 5.18
C GLU A 25 -4.78 2.56 6.00
N ALA A 26 -3.53 2.72 5.58
CA ALA A 26 -2.40 2.13 6.29
C ALA A 26 -2.26 2.70 7.70
N SER A 27 -2.60 3.97 7.89
CA SER A 27 -2.46 4.66 9.18
C SER A 27 -3.49 4.22 10.21
N GLN A 28 -4.54 3.50 9.82
CA GLN A 28 -5.53 2.97 10.75
C GLN A 28 -4.99 1.82 11.59
N TYR A 29 -3.90 1.22 11.17
CA TYR A 29 -3.36 0.04 11.82
C TYR A 29 -2.14 0.39 12.66
N ASP A 30 -1.94 -0.34 13.75
CA ASP A 30 -0.77 -0.14 14.61
C ASP A 30 0.49 -0.74 13.99
N SER A 31 0.32 -1.72 13.09
CA SER A 31 1.43 -2.36 12.43
C SER A 31 2.17 -1.41 11.51
N GLN A 32 3.46 -1.67 11.32
CA GLN A 32 4.22 -1.00 10.28
C GLN A 32 3.82 -1.60 8.94
N VAL A 33 3.56 -0.73 7.96
CA VAL A 33 3.10 -1.16 6.64
C VAL A 33 4.02 -0.57 5.58
N TYR A 34 4.47 -1.41 4.67
CA TYR A 34 5.36 -1.02 3.59
C TYR A 34 4.83 -1.52 2.26
N ILE A 35 5.07 -0.75 1.23
CA ILE A 35 4.84 -1.18 -0.15
C ILE A 35 6.20 -1.39 -0.79
N VAL A 36 6.43 -2.59 -1.29
CA VAL A 36 7.69 -2.93 -1.95
C VAL A 36 7.41 -3.08 -3.44
N MET A 37 8.10 -2.30 -4.24
CA MET A 37 8.00 -2.37 -5.70
C MET A 37 9.41 -2.25 -6.27
N ASP A 38 9.79 -3.23 -7.08
CA ASP A 38 11.16 -3.37 -7.58
C ASP A 38 12.11 -3.47 -6.38
N ASP A 39 13.09 -2.58 -6.28
CA ASP A 39 14.03 -2.58 -5.17
C ASP A 39 13.66 -1.56 -4.09
N LYS A 40 12.50 -0.93 -4.20
CA LYS A 40 12.10 0.14 -3.29
C LYS A 40 11.15 -0.38 -2.23
N LYS A 41 11.45 -0.05 -0.98
CA LYS A 41 10.58 -0.35 0.16
C LYS A 41 10.16 0.99 0.76
N ILE A 42 8.88 1.31 0.62
CA ILE A 42 8.34 2.61 1.02
C ILE A 42 7.36 2.42 2.16
N ASN A 43 7.47 3.25 3.19
CA ASN A 43 6.54 3.24 4.31
C ASN A 43 5.17 3.74 3.83
N ALA A 44 4.16 2.87 3.91
CA ALA A 44 2.82 3.20 3.42
C ALA A 44 2.14 4.28 4.25
N LYS A 45 2.65 4.58 5.44
CA LYS A 45 2.11 5.65 6.28
C LYS A 45 2.74 7.00 5.99
N SER A 46 3.74 7.05 5.09
CA SER A 46 4.42 8.28 4.73
C SER A 46 3.88 8.78 3.39
N ILE A 47 3.14 9.88 3.41
CA ILE A 47 2.57 10.41 2.19
C ILE A 47 3.67 10.87 1.22
N MET A 48 4.73 11.47 1.75
CA MET A 48 5.84 11.93 0.90
C MET A 48 6.56 10.76 0.24
N GLY A 49 6.78 9.68 1.00
CA GLY A 49 7.37 8.47 0.45
C GLY A 49 6.48 7.83 -0.59
N MET A 50 5.19 7.72 -0.30
CA MET A 50 4.24 7.10 -1.22
C MET A 50 4.08 7.90 -2.51
N MET A 51 4.22 9.22 -2.46
CA MET A 51 4.12 10.03 -3.67
C MET A 51 5.29 9.83 -4.62
N THR A 52 6.38 9.24 -4.16
CA THR A 52 7.50 8.90 -5.06
C THR A 52 7.23 7.64 -5.87
N LEU A 53 6.25 6.83 -5.44
CA LEU A 53 5.85 5.65 -6.16
C LEU A 53 4.77 6.00 -7.18
N ARG A 54 4.92 5.48 -8.39
CA ARG A 54 3.90 5.62 -9.41
C ARG A 54 3.19 4.28 -9.53
N LEU A 55 2.12 4.15 -8.75
CA LEU A 55 1.35 2.92 -8.74
C LEU A 55 0.37 2.93 -9.90
N GLN A 56 0.56 2.01 -10.83
CA GLN A 56 -0.28 1.93 -12.02
C GLN A 56 -1.06 0.63 -12.02
N LYS A 57 -2.25 0.70 -12.60
CA LYS A 57 -3.08 -0.48 -12.77
C LYS A 57 -2.30 -1.57 -13.52
N GLY A 58 -2.35 -2.78 -13.00
CA GLY A 58 -1.67 -3.92 -13.59
C GLY A 58 -0.29 -4.19 -13.02
N GLU A 59 0.29 -3.24 -12.27
CA GLU A 59 1.57 -3.48 -11.64
C GLU A 59 1.42 -4.35 -10.41
N SER A 60 2.45 -5.13 -10.13
CA SER A 60 2.49 -5.97 -8.93
C SER A 60 3.39 -5.32 -7.89
N VAL A 61 2.89 -5.27 -6.67
CA VAL A 61 3.65 -4.80 -5.52
C VAL A 61 3.56 -5.83 -4.41
N GLU A 62 4.44 -5.74 -3.43
CA GLU A 62 4.35 -6.57 -2.25
C GLU A 62 3.94 -5.70 -1.07
N VAL A 63 2.87 -6.09 -0.40
CA VAL A 63 2.42 -5.42 0.81
C VAL A 63 3.04 -6.14 1.99
N VAL A 64 3.77 -5.41 2.82
CA VAL A 64 4.45 -5.96 4.00
C VAL A 64 3.88 -5.28 5.23
N ALA A 65 3.46 -6.06 6.20
CA ALA A 65 3.00 -5.53 7.48
C ALA A 65 3.63 -6.29 8.63
N GLU A 66 3.97 -5.57 9.69
CA GLU A 66 4.58 -6.13 10.87
C GLU A 66 4.04 -5.44 12.11
N GLY A 67 3.39 -6.22 12.96
CA GLY A 67 2.82 -5.70 14.20
C GLY A 67 1.65 -6.52 14.70
N SER A 68 0.97 -6.01 15.71
CA SER A 68 -0.11 -6.74 16.39
C SER A 68 -1.32 -7.01 15.50
N ASP A 69 -1.58 -6.10 14.55
CA ASP A 69 -2.72 -6.23 13.63
C ASP A 69 -2.27 -6.41 12.18
N GLU A 70 -1.12 -7.06 11.99
CA GLU A 70 -0.53 -7.17 10.67
C GLU A 70 -1.43 -7.86 9.64
N ALA A 71 -2.19 -8.85 10.07
CA ALA A 71 -3.12 -9.54 9.17
C ALA A 71 -4.22 -8.59 8.68
N ASP A 72 -4.78 -7.80 9.58
CA ASP A 72 -5.80 -6.83 9.22
C ASP A 72 -5.21 -5.71 8.35
N ALA A 73 -3.99 -5.29 8.65
CA ALA A 73 -3.33 -4.25 7.87
C ALA A 73 -3.11 -4.69 6.43
N VAL A 74 -2.59 -5.90 6.23
CA VAL A 74 -2.39 -6.43 4.88
C VAL A 74 -3.72 -6.54 4.13
N ALA A 75 -4.75 -7.06 4.81
CA ALA A 75 -6.06 -7.22 4.18
C ALA A 75 -6.66 -5.87 3.78
N GLY A 76 -6.56 -4.88 4.64
CA GLY A 76 -7.09 -3.55 4.36
C GLY A 76 -6.38 -2.87 3.19
N VAL A 77 -5.05 -2.92 3.19
CA VAL A 77 -4.27 -2.32 2.11
C VAL A 77 -4.49 -3.06 0.80
N GLU A 78 -4.53 -4.39 0.86
CA GLU A 78 -4.82 -5.19 -0.34
C GLU A 78 -6.20 -4.83 -0.90
N GLY A 79 -7.20 -4.73 -0.03
CA GLY A 79 -8.55 -4.36 -0.46
C GLY A 79 -8.58 -3.02 -1.16
N PHE A 80 -7.81 -2.05 -0.65
CA PHE A 80 -7.71 -0.75 -1.29
C PHE A 80 -7.09 -0.84 -2.68
N LEU A 81 -5.99 -1.59 -2.81
CA LEU A 81 -5.27 -1.69 -4.08
C LEU A 81 -6.02 -2.49 -5.12
N THR A 82 -6.89 -3.41 -4.71
CA THR A 82 -7.66 -4.23 -5.64
C THR A 82 -9.06 -3.70 -5.89
N ALA A 83 -9.48 -2.65 -5.20
CA ALA A 83 -10.78 -2.02 -5.41
C ALA A 83 -10.85 -1.42 -6.82
N ARG A 84 -12.01 -1.52 -7.43
CA ARG A 84 -12.22 -1.01 -8.78
C ARG A 84 -13.10 0.24 -8.78
#